data_eb067f266cc688c436b8977a4f3ae833
#
_entry.id   eb067f266cc688c436b8977a4f3ae833
#
_cell.length_a   1.000
_cell.length_b   1.000
_cell.length_c   1.000
_cell.angle_alpha   90.00
_cell.angle_beta   90.00
_cell.angle_gamma   90.00
#
_symmetry.space_group_name_H-M   'P 1'
#
loop_
_entity.id
_entity.type
_entity.pdbx_description
1 polymer ?
#
loop_
_entity_poly.entity_id
_entity_poly.type
_entity_poly.pdbx_seq_one_letter_code
_entity_poly.pdbx_strand_id
1 'polypeptide(L)'
;MASPKEIRVIQLIDSLEPGGAERMAVTIANGLANEVTFSGLVATRLEGGLKNTLAKKVEYTFLNKMKALDFSALFCLRDFVKKNKVNTIHAHGSSYFFAVLLKLTTPSIQIFWHDHFGNRVKSQEGY
;
A
#
# COMPACT_ATOMS: atom_id res chain seq x y z
N MET A 1 -9.13 29.71 -8.44
CA MET A 1 -8.64 28.35 -8.75
C MET A 1 -8.41 27.57 -7.45
N ALA A 2 -8.89 26.35 -7.40
CA ALA A 2 -8.69 25.54 -6.24
C ALA A 2 -7.23 25.11 -6.13
N SER A 3 -6.68 25.06 -4.92
CA SER A 3 -5.34 24.54 -4.70
C SER A 3 -5.30 23.06 -5.05
N PRO A 4 -4.15 22.57 -5.52
CA PRO A 4 -4.01 21.13 -5.72
C PRO A 4 -4.26 20.40 -4.41
N LYS A 5 -4.95 19.29 -4.50
CA LYS A 5 -5.18 18.47 -3.34
C LYS A 5 -3.85 17.90 -2.85
N GLU A 6 -3.64 17.94 -1.55
CA GLU A 6 -2.49 17.27 -1.00
C GLU A 6 -2.58 15.78 -1.29
N ILE A 7 -1.47 15.18 -1.67
CA ILE A 7 -1.38 13.75 -1.87
C ILE A 7 -0.76 13.13 -0.65
N ARG A 8 -1.53 12.27 0.01
CA ARG A 8 -1.08 11.53 1.19
C ARG A 8 -1.36 10.06 0.90
N VAL A 9 -0.34 9.35 0.48
CA VAL A 9 -0.50 8.03 -0.13
C VAL A 9 0.26 6.96 0.64
N ILE A 10 -0.32 5.76 0.73
CA ILE A 10 0.40 4.59 1.22
C ILE A 10 0.42 3.52 0.14
N GLN A 11 1.52 2.76 0.12
CA GLN A 11 1.62 1.53 -0.63
C GLN A 11 1.17 0.42 0.31
N LEU A 12 0.18 -0.35 -0.13
CA LEU A 12 -0.31 -1.48 0.67
C LEU A 12 0.14 -2.75 -0.01
N ILE A 13 0.87 -3.60 0.71
CA ILE A 13 1.40 -4.83 0.15
C ILE A 13 1.40 -5.92 1.21
N ASP A 14 1.23 -7.18 0.79
CA ASP A 14 1.11 -8.27 1.75
C ASP A 14 2.43 -8.68 2.39
N SER A 15 3.54 -8.43 1.71
CA SER A 15 4.84 -8.91 2.18
C SER A 15 5.95 -7.97 1.72
N LEU A 16 7.04 -7.91 2.47
CA LEU A 16 8.27 -7.24 2.04
C LEU A 16 9.42 -8.22 1.87
N GLU A 17 9.11 -9.48 1.66
CA GLU A 17 10.14 -10.40 1.23
C GLU A 17 10.54 -10.08 -0.20
N PRO A 18 11.83 -10.26 -0.56
CA PRO A 18 12.30 -9.85 -1.88
C PRO A 18 11.53 -10.48 -3.03
N GLY A 19 10.99 -9.64 -3.90
CA GLY A 19 10.26 -10.04 -5.09
C GLY A 19 9.98 -8.82 -5.94
N GLY A 20 9.43 -9.01 -7.13
CA GLY A 20 9.19 -7.92 -8.08
C GLY A 20 8.20 -6.90 -7.59
N ALA A 21 7.03 -7.37 -7.14
CA ALA A 21 5.98 -6.48 -6.65
C ALA A 21 6.43 -5.74 -5.41
N GLU A 22 7.11 -6.45 -4.52
CA GLU A 22 7.61 -5.88 -3.27
C GLU A 22 8.65 -4.79 -3.52
N ARG A 23 9.59 -5.05 -4.45
CA ARG A 23 10.59 -4.04 -4.80
C ARG A 23 9.95 -2.82 -5.44
N MET A 24 8.93 -3.04 -6.27
CA MET A 24 8.22 -1.94 -6.90
C MET A 24 7.52 -1.07 -5.85
N ALA A 25 6.85 -1.69 -4.88
CA ALA A 25 6.17 -0.94 -3.82
C ALA A 25 7.16 -0.06 -3.04
N VAL A 26 8.32 -0.62 -2.68
CA VAL A 26 9.35 0.14 -1.97
C VAL A 26 9.89 1.28 -2.85
N THR A 27 10.16 0.99 -4.12
CA THR A 27 10.68 2.00 -5.04
C THR A 27 9.70 3.16 -5.18
N ILE A 28 8.41 2.85 -5.31
CA ILE A 28 7.39 3.89 -5.43
C ILE A 28 7.29 4.70 -4.14
N ALA A 29 7.26 4.03 -2.98
CA ALA A 29 7.17 4.72 -1.70
C ALA A 29 8.35 5.67 -1.52
N ASN A 30 9.56 5.20 -1.82
CA ASN A 30 10.76 6.02 -1.69
C ASN A 30 10.76 7.19 -2.67
N GLY A 31 10.37 6.91 -3.91
CA GLY A 31 10.33 7.96 -4.94
C GLY A 31 9.33 9.05 -4.62
N LEU A 32 8.19 8.68 -4.07
CA LEU A 32 7.16 9.65 -3.73
C LEU A 32 7.47 10.44 -2.47
N ALA A 33 8.37 9.95 -1.63
CA ALA A 33 8.63 10.56 -0.33
C ALA A 33 9.01 12.04 -0.42
N ASN A 34 9.66 12.45 -1.51
CA ASN A 34 10.05 13.84 -1.72
C ASN A 34 9.11 14.59 -2.65
N GLU A 35 8.12 13.91 -3.23
CA GLU A 35 7.23 14.49 -4.24
C GLU A 35 5.84 14.78 -3.72
N VAL A 36 5.41 14.06 -2.69
CA VAL A 36 4.05 14.21 -2.15
C VAL A 36 4.12 14.62 -0.68
N THR A 37 2.99 15.03 -0.13
CA THR A 37 2.95 15.50 1.26
C THR A 37 3.25 14.38 2.26
N PHE A 38 2.78 13.18 1.97
CA PHE A 38 3.00 12.03 2.84
C PHE A 38 3.11 10.76 2.01
N SER A 39 4.17 9.98 2.25
CA SER A 39 4.34 8.67 1.62
C SER A 39 4.59 7.64 2.70
N GLY A 40 3.80 6.58 2.68
CA GLY A 40 3.94 5.49 3.63
C GLY A 40 3.90 4.13 2.95
N LEU A 41 4.24 3.10 3.70
CA LEU A 41 4.13 1.73 3.23
C LEU A 41 3.61 0.87 4.37
N VAL A 42 2.61 0.06 4.07
CA VAL A 42 2.00 -0.84 5.04
C VAL A 42 2.14 -2.26 4.52
N ALA A 43 2.84 -3.11 5.28
CA ALA A 43 2.91 -4.53 5.00
C ALA A 43 1.88 -5.24 5.85
N THR A 44 1.06 -6.10 5.23
CA THR A 44 -0.07 -6.68 5.95
C THR A 44 0.28 -7.97 6.65
N ARG A 45 0.97 -8.90 5.98
CA ARG A 45 1.14 -10.26 6.49
C ARG A 45 2.55 -10.64 6.88
N LEU A 46 3.54 -10.23 6.11
CA LEU A 46 4.92 -10.62 6.34
C LEU A 46 5.85 -9.43 6.27
N GLU A 47 6.72 -9.32 7.25
CA GLU A 47 7.80 -8.35 7.24
C GLU A 47 9.03 -9.02 6.66
N GLY A 48 9.58 -8.46 5.60
CA GLY A 48 10.74 -9.04 4.96
C GLY A 48 11.89 -8.05 4.89
N GLY A 49 13.01 -8.51 4.33
CA GLY A 49 14.23 -7.74 4.28
C GLY A 49 14.14 -6.41 3.53
N LEU A 50 13.17 -6.29 2.60
CA LEU A 50 13.04 -5.04 1.86
C LEU A 50 12.63 -3.86 2.73
N LYS A 51 12.11 -4.12 3.94
CA LYS A 51 11.83 -3.06 4.89
C LYS A 51 13.05 -2.17 5.12
N ASN A 52 14.23 -2.77 5.14
CA ASN A 52 15.48 -2.04 5.41
C ASN A 52 15.90 -1.11 4.28
N THR A 53 15.25 -1.19 3.13
CA THR A 53 15.54 -0.35 1.98
C THR A 53 14.59 0.85 1.89
N LEU A 54 13.67 0.98 2.82
CA LEU A 54 12.78 2.14 2.85
C LEU A 54 13.53 3.40 3.27
N ALA A 55 13.25 4.50 2.58
CA ALA A 55 13.82 5.80 2.92
C ALA A 55 13.27 6.27 4.27
N LYS A 56 14.05 7.10 4.97
CA LYS A 56 13.66 7.59 6.30
C LYS A 56 12.34 8.36 6.29
N LYS A 57 12.05 9.04 5.20
CA LYS A 57 10.81 9.82 5.11
C LYS A 57 9.57 8.99 4.89
N VAL A 58 9.73 7.72 4.53
CA VAL A 58 8.59 6.83 4.34
C VAL A 58 8.14 6.31 5.70
N GLU A 59 6.87 6.56 6.05
CA GLU A 59 6.30 6.00 7.25
C GLU A 59 5.93 4.55 7.00
N TYR A 60 6.34 3.67 7.90
CA TYR A 60 6.14 2.24 7.73
C TYR A 60 5.35 1.68 8.90
N THR A 61 4.44 0.76 8.60
CA THR A 61 3.81 -0.04 9.63
C THR A 61 3.56 -1.45 9.15
N PHE A 62 3.57 -2.38 10.09
CA PHE A 62 3.32 -3.80 9.83
C PHE A 62 2.09 -4.22 10.61
N LEU A 63 1.09 -4.78 9.92
CA LEU A 63 -0.18 -5.11 10.56
C LEU A 63 -0.20 -6.48 11.21
N ASN A 64 0.68 -7.36 10.77
CA ASN A 64 0.73 -8.75 11.25
C ASN A 64 -0.63 -9.45 11.10
N LYS A 65 -1.22 -9.28 9.93
CA LYS A 65 -2.53 -9.83 9.62
C LYS A 65 -2.46 -11.35 9.57
N MET A 66 -3.34 -12.01 10.30
CA MET A 66 -3.29 -13.46 10.46
C MET A 66 -4.26 -14.19 9.56
N LYS A 67 -5.27 -13.52 9.04
CA LYS A 67 -6.27 -14.13 8.17
C LYS A 67 -6.85 -13.08 7.23
N ALA A 68 -7.54 -13.55 6.18
CA ALA A 68 -8.05 -12.64 5.15
C ALA A 68 -8.97 -11.57 5.72
N LEU A 69 -9.86 -11.94 6.62
CA LEU A 69 -10.74 -11.01 7.28
C LEU A 69 -10.28 -10.86 8.73
N ASP A 70 -9.35 -9.95 8.92
CA ASP A 70 -8.72 -9.72 10.22
C ASP A 70 -9.11 -8.33 10.71
N PHE A 71 -10.08 -8.27 11.62
CA PHE A 71 -10.59 -6.99 12.09
C PHE A 71 -9.57 -6.21 12.89
N SER A 72 -8.72 -6.91 13.65
CA SER A 72 -7.66 -6.25 14.41
C SER A 72 -6.71 -5.52 13.46
N ALA A 73 -6.27 -6.19 12.40
CA ALA A 73 -5.41 -5.59 11.40
C ALA A 73 -6.13 -4.46 10.67
N LEU A 74 -7.42 -4.63 10.39
CA LEU A 74 -8.21 -3.60 9.71
C LEU A 74 -8.29 -2.33 10.55
N PHE A 75 -8.51 -2.45 11.84
CA PHE A 75 -8.57 -1.29 12.70
C PHE A 75 -7.20 -0.63 12.85
N CYS A 76 -6.12 -1.41 12.86
CA CYS A 76 -4.77 -0.84 12.86
C CYS A 76 -4.52 -0.03 11.59
N LEU A 77 -4.93 -0.56 10.44
CA LEU A 77 -4.80 0.17 9.19
C LEU A 77 -5.63 1.44 9.21
N ARG A 78 -6.86 1.35 9.70
CA ARG A 78 -7.73 2.51 9.79
C ARG A 78 -7.12 3.60 10.67
N ASP A 79 -6.58 3.21 11.81
CA ASP A 79 -5.93 4.17 12.71
C ASP A 79 -4.73 4.84 12.06
N PHE A 80 -3.92 4.07 11.36
CA PHE A 80 -2.77 4.60 10.64
C PHE A 80 -3.21 5.60 9.57
N VAL A 81 -4.23 5.24 8.81
CA VAL A 81 -4.77 6.09 7.76
C VAL A 81 -5.33 7.39 8.33
N LYS A 82 -6.08 7.30 9.41
CA LYS A 82 -6.66 8.50 10.03
C LYS A 82 -5.62 9.39 10.68
N LYS A 83 -4.68 8.78 11.41
CA LYS A 83 -3.62 9.52 12.07
C LYS A 83 -2.78 10.31 11.08
N ASN A 84 -2.50 9.73 9.93
CA ASN A 84 -1.65 10.34 8.92
C ASN A 84 -2.44 11.04 7.82
N LYS A 85 -3.75 11.10 7.95
CA LYS A 85 -4.66 11.75 7.00
C LYS A 85 -4.44 11.25 5.57
N VAL A 86 -4.24 9.95 5.44
CA VAL A 86 -4.04 9.31 4.14
C VAL A 86 -5.31 9.43 3.31
N ASN A 87 -5.16 9.84 2.06
CA ASN A 87 -6.32 9.96 1.15
C ASN A 87 -6.23 9.03 -0.05
N THR A 88 -5.11 8.35 -0.22
CA THR A 88 -4.89 7.49 -1.38
C THR A 88 -4.19 6.21 -0.95
N ILE A 89 -4.70 5.08 -1.41
CA ILE A 89 -4.05 3.78 -1.21
C ILE A 89 -3.70 3.21 -2.56
N HIS A 90 -2.42 2.89 -2.74
CA HIS A 90 -1.95 2.15 -3.89
C HIS A 90 -1.79 0.70 -3.45
N ALA A 91 -2.75 -0.12 -3.81
CA ALA A 91 -2.79 -1.52 -3.39
C ALA A 91 -2.09 -2.41 -4.41
N HIS A 92 -1.20 -3.25 -3.94
CA HIS A 92 -0.42 -4.14 -4.79
C HIS A 92 -0.91 -5.57 -4.65
N GLY A 93 -1.28 -6.18 -5.78
CA GLY A 93 -1.69 -7.58 -5.82
C GLY A 93 -2.89 -7.87 -4.94
N SER A 94 -2.81 -8.92 -4.16
CA SER A 94 -3.92 -9.38 -3.34
C SER A 94 -4.29 -8.43 -2.20
N SER A 95 -3.43 -7.47 -1.88
CA SER A 95 -3.76 -6.50 -0.82
C SER A 95 -4.94 -5.60 -1.19
N TYR A 96 -5.33 -5.58 -2.45
CA TYR A 96 -6.49 -4.82 -2.92
C TYR A 96 -7.75 -5.17 -2.14
N PHE A 97 -7.96 -6.45 -1.85
CA PHE A 97 -9.13 -6.88 -1.09
C PHE A 97 -9.20 -6.18 0.27
N PHE A 98 -8.07 -6.10 0.95
CA PHE A 98 -8.00 -5.46 2.25
C PHE A 98 -8.23 -3.95 2.15
N ALA A 99 -7.72 -3.34 1.08
CA ALA A 99 -7.97 -1.93 0.81
C ALA A 99 -9.46 -1.65 0.63
N VAL A 100 -10.18 -2.54 -0.06
CA VAL A 100 -11.61 -2.40 -0.26
C VAL A 100 -12.35 -2.47 1.07
N LEU A 101 -11.94 -3.38 1.95
CA LEU A 101 -12.53 -3.47 3.28
C LEU A 101 -12.35 -2.17 4.05
N LEU A 102 -11.16 -1.57 3.96
CA LEU A 102 -10.92 -0.28 4.60
C LEU A 102 -11.84 0.79 4.03
N LYS A 103 -11.99 0.82 2.70
CA LYS A 103 -12.83 1.84 2.06
C LYS A 103 -14.27 1.79 2.53
N LEU A 104 -14.77 0.62 2.90
CA LEU A 104 -16.11 0.49 3.44
C LEU A 104 -16.28 1.27 4.75
N THR A 105 -15.19 1.42 5.52
CA THR A 105 -15.20 2.18 6.77
C THR A 105 -14.72 3.63 6.59
N THR A 106 -14.06 3.91 5.48
CA THR A 106 -13.49 5.24 5.21
C THR A 106 -13.73 5.57 3.73
N PRO A 107 -14.98 5.91 3.36
CA PRO A 107 -15.36 6.02 1.94
C PRO A 107 -14.61 7.06 1.14
N SER A 108 -14.02 8.06 1.79
CA SER A 108 -13.31 9.14 1.09
C SER A 108 -11.97 8.71 0.52
N ILE A 109 -11.47 7.54 0.90
CA ILE A 109 -10.19 7.04 0.42
C ILE A 109 -10.30 6.66 -1.04
N GLN A 110 -9.30 7.04 -1.84
CA GLN A 110 -9.18 6.58 -3.22
C GLN A 110 -8.23 5.39 -3.25
N ILE A 111 -8.58 4.39 -4.06
CA ILE A 111 -7.76 3.19 -4.19
C ILE A 111 -7.32 3.07 -5.64
N PHE A 112 -6.01 2.86 -5.82
CA PHE A 112 -5.43 2.48 -7.09
C PHE A 112 -4.90 1.06 -6.93
N TRP A 113 -5.30 0.18 -7.82
CA TRP A 113 -4.91 -1.21 -7.74
C TRP A 113 -3.88 -1.52 -8.81
N HIS A 114 -2.76 -2.08 -8.37
CA HIS A 114 -1.71 -2.53 -9.28
C HIS A 114 -1.67 -4.05 -9.25
N ASP A 115 -2.09 -4.66 -10.35
CA ASP A 115 -2.11 -6.11 -10.48
C ASP A 115 -0.80 -6.57 -11.12
N HIS A 116 0.06 -7.15 -10.30
CA HIS A 116 1.37 -7.61 -10.76
C HIS A 116 1.32 -8.93 -11.53
N PHE A 117 0.13 -9.49 -11.70
CA PHE A 117 -0.04 -10.70 -12.49
C PHE A 117 -0.16 -10.40 -13.99
N GLY A 118 -0.16 -9.13 -14.37
CA GLY A 118 -0.33 -8.73 -15.76
C GLY A 118 0.66 -9.35 -16.71
N ASN A 119 1.92 -9.47 -16.30
CA ASN A 119 2.95 -10.07 -17.14
C ASN A 119 2.66 -11.53 -17.44
N ARG A 120 2.19 -12.25 -16.45
CA ARG A 120 1.86 -13.65 -16.64
C ARG A 120 0.68 -13.82 -17.57
N VAL A 121 -0.32 -12.98 -17.42
CA VAL A 121 -1.49 -13.01 -18.30
C VAL A 121 -1.07 -12.74 -19.73
N LYS A 122 -0.25 -11.73 -19.96
CA LYS A 122 0.26 -11.42 -21.27
C LYS A 122 0.98 -12.60 -21.89
N SER A 123 1.84 -13.25 -21.14
CA SER A 123 2.58 -14.41 -21.63
C SER A 123 1.65 -15.52 -22.07
N GLN A 124 0.62 -15.78 -21.28
CA GLN A 124 -0.31 -16.85 -21.55
C GLN A 124 -1.15 -16.59 -22.78
N GLU A 125 -1.52 -15.36 -22.99
CA GLU A 125 -2.41 -15.02 -24.10
C GLU A 125 -1.64 -14.72 -25.36
N GLY A 126 -0.35 -14.61 -25.28
CA GLY A 126 0.48 -14.37 -26.44
C GLY A 126 0.27 -12.99 -27.06
N TYR A 127 -0.28 -12.10 -26.32
CA TYR A 127 -0.44 -10.73 -26.80
C TYR A 127 0.43 -9.75 -26.09
#